data_b897d4d60a4ab6e210f72a1e1c199e9b
#
_entry.id   b897d4d60a4ab6e210f72a1e1c199e9b
#
_cell.length_a   1.000
_cell.length_b   1.000
_cell.length_c   1.000
_cell.angle_alpha   90.00
_cell.angle_beta   90.00
_cell.angle_gamma   90.00
#
_symmetry.space_group_name_H-M   'P 1'
#
loop_
_entity.id
_entity.type
_entity.pdbx_description
1 polymer ?
#
loop_
_entity_poly.entity_id
_entity_poly.type
_entity_poly.pdbx_seq_one_letter_code
_entity_poly.pdbx_strand_id
1 'polypeptide(L)'
;MQNQIEIEKEFVKRIQKHQGILHKICFVYSNNNADKEDLYQEIVLQLWKSYPSFRKEAKFSTWMYRVALNTAITLNKKAALFENHKTQLSDEYAISEVVDYSEDIKILYKAISKLSKIEKAIIMLWLEEKAYSEIAEIVGISEKNVSVKLVRSKKKLAKTIKKIS
;
A
#
# COMPACT_ATOMS: atom_id res chain seq x y z
N MET A 1 3.05 -30.03 -15.33
CA MET A 1 3.69 -28.94 -16.09
C MET A 1 2.69 -27.97 -16.71
N GLN A 2 1.73 -28.41 -17.47
CA GLN A 2 0.70 -27.52 -18.05
C GLN A 2 -0.08 -26.73 -16.98
N ASN A 3 -0.44 -27.37 -15.88
CA ASN A 3 -1.17 -26.74 -14.78
C ASN A 3 -0.38 -25.60 -14.11
N GLN A 4 0.92 -25.78 -13.96
CA GLN A 4 1.79 -24.74 -13.36
C GLN A 4 1.89 -23.50 -14.25
N ILE A 5 2.02 -23.70 -15.56
CA ILE A 5 2.08 -22.61 -16.54
C ILE A 5 0.76 -21.82 -16.56
N GLU A 6 -0.37 -22.51 -16.47
CA GLU A 6 -1.68 -21.88 -16.41
C GLU A 6 -1.87 -21.04 -15.14
N ILE A 7 -1.42 -21.56 -14.00
CA ILE A 7 -1.47 -20.84 -12.72
C ILE A 7 -0.62 -19.56 -12.79
N GLU A 8 0.59 -19.65 -13.36
CA GLU A 8 1.46 -18.48 -13.53
C GLU A 8 0.82 -17.42 -14.44
N LYS A 9 0.24 -17.84 -15.55
CA LYS A 9 -0.45 -16.93 -16.48
C LYS A 9 -1.64 -16.25 -15.83
N GLU A 10 -2.43 -17.00 -15.08
CA GLU A 10 -3.58 -16.46 -14.34
C GLU A 10 -3.13 -15.43 -13.30
N PHE A 11 -2.10 -15.77 -12.53
CA PHE A 11 -1.52 -14.87 -11.53
C PHE A 11 -1.05 -13.55 -12.16
N VAL A 12 -0.23 -13.63 -13.20
CA VAL A 12 0.28 -12.45 -13.91
C VAL A 12 -0.85 -11.59 -14.42
N LYS A 13 -1.88 -12.20 -15.03
CA LYS A 13 -3.05 -11.49 -15.53
C LYS A 13 -3.78 -10.73 -14.41
N ARG A 14 -3.96 -11.35 -13.25
CA ARG A 14 -4.60 -10.73 -12.08
C ARG A 14 -3.77 -9.58 -11.52
N ILE A 15 -2.46 -9.75 -11.42
CA ILE A 15 -1.54 -8.69 -10.98
C ILE A 15 -1.60 -7.50 -11.92
N GLN A 16 -1.56 -7.72 -13.22
CA GLN A 16 -1.65 -6.65 -14.22
C GLN A 16 -2.97 -5.89 -14.14
N LYS A 17 -4.08 -6.59 -13.90
CA LYS A 17 -5.40 -5.99 -13.74
C LYS A 17 -5.46 -5.05 -12.53
N HIS A 18 -4.74 -5.37 -11.46
CA HIS A 18 -4.74 -4.60 -10.19
C HIS A 18 -3.44 -3.84 -9.95
N GLN A 19 -2.66 -3.60 -10.99
CA GLN A 19 -1.33 -2.97 -10.92
C GLN A 19 -1.36 -1.59 -10.28
N GLY A 20 -2.44 -0.82 -10.51
CA GLY A 20 -2.63 0.49 -9.91
C GLY A 20 -2.61 0.48 -8.39
N ILE A 21 -3.17 -0.56 -7.78
CA ILE A 21 -3.18 -0.75 -6.31
C ILE A 21 -1.74 -0.90 -5.80
N LEU A 22 -0.94 -1.73 -6.47
CA LEU A 22 0.45 -1.97 -6.08
C LEU A 22 1.30 -0.71 -6.20
N HIS A 23 1.12 0.06 -7.26
CA HIS A 23 1.83 1.32 -7.45
C HIS A 23 1.49 2.34 -6.37
N LYS A 24 0.23 2.45 -5.97
CA LYS A 24 -0.20 3.34 -4.89
C LYS A 24 0.45 2.97 -3.55
N ILE A 25 0.43 1.69 -3.21
CA ILE A 25 1.03 1.19 -1.97
C ILE A 25 2.53 1.46 -1.97
N CYS A 26 3.22 1.15 -3.07
CA CYS A 26 4.66 1.37 -3.19
C CYS A 26 5.00 2.85 -3.09
N PHE A 27 4.21 3.73 -3.70
CA PHE A 27 4.39 5.17 -3.59
C PHE A 27 4.28 5.65 -2.14
N VAL A 28 3.24 5.22 -1.45
CA VAL A 28 2.94 5.67 -0.08
C VAL A 28 3.98 5.17 0.93
N TYR A 29 4.53 3.97 0.73
CA TYR A 29 5.43 3.32 1.68
C TYR A 29 6.92 3.42 1.33
N SER A 30 7.27 4.07 0.23
CA SER A 30 8.67 4.21 -0.19
C SER A 30 9.13 5.66 -0.14
N ASN A 31 10.43 5.86 0.04
CA ASN A 31 11.03 7.20 0.15
C ASN A 31 11.69 7.68 -1.15
N ASN A 32 11.97 6.76 -2.07
CA ASN A 32 12.63 7.06 -3.35
C ASN A 32 12.28 5.99 -4.40
N ASN A 33 12.67 6.22 -5.65
CA ASN A 33 12.35 5.31 -6.76
C ASN A 33 12.99 3.93 -6.60
N ALA A 34 14.22 3.85 -6.08
CA ALA A 34 14.90 2.56 -5.88
C ALA A 34 14.17 1.72 -4.84
N ASP A 35 13.80 2.31 -3.70
CA ASP A 35 13.03 1.64 -2.65
C ASP A 35 11.65 1.21 -3.15
N LYS A 36 11.03 2.03 -4.00
CA LYS A 36 9.74 1.74 -4.61
C LYS A 36 9.81 0.49 -5.49
N GLU A 37 10.83 0.38 -6.33
CA GLU A 37 11.04 -0.80 -7.18
C GLU A 37 11.30 -2.05 -6.35
N ASP A 38 12.14 -1.94 -5.34
CA ASP A 38 12.45 -3.05 -4.43
C ASP A 38 11.19 -3.51 -3.68
N LEU A 39 10.40 -2.56 -3.19
CA LEU A 39 9.15 -2.87 -2.50
C LEU A 39 8.15 -3.55 -3.45
N TYR A 40 8.02 -3.05 -4.67
CA TYR A 40 7.15 -3.64 -5.68
C TYR A 40 7.52 -5.11 -5.95
N GLN A 41 8.80 -5.38 -6.18
CA GLN A 41 9.31 -6.73 -6.42
C GLN A 41 9.05 -7.64 -5.21
N GLU A 42 9.30 -7.15 -4.00
CA GLU A 42 9.06 -7.94 -2.79
C GLU A 42 7.56 -8.24 -2.59
N ILE A 43 6.70 -7.28 -2.85
CA ILE A 43 5.24 -7.49 -2.76
C ILE A 43 4.80 -8.56 -3.77
N VAL A 44 5.24 -8.46 -5.02
CA VAL A 44 4.89 -9.44 -6.05
C VAL A 44 5.38 -10.83 -5.66
N LEU A 45 6.60 -10.93 -5.11
CA LEU A 45 7.14 -12.18 -4.62
C LEU A 45 6.29 -12.78 -3.49
N GLN A 46 5.90 -11.97 -2.52
CA GLN A 46 5.05 -12.42 -1.41
C GLN A 46 3.66 -12.83 -1.90
N LEU A 47 3.11 -12.09 -2.85
CA LEU A 47 1.84 -12.46 -3.48
C LEU A 47 1.95 -13.81 -4.19
N TRP A 48 3.03 -14.04 -4.93
CA TRP A 48 3.26 -15.31 -5.60
C TRP A 48 3.39 -16.47 -4.61
N LYS A 49 4.18 -16.28 -3.57
CA LYS A 49 4.36 -17.30 -2.51
C LYS A 49 3.06 -17.63 -1.79
N SER A 50 2.20 -16.65 -1.60
CA SER A 50 0.92 -16.78 -0.88
C SER A 50 -0.24 -17.19 -1.79
N TYR A 51 -0.05 -17.16 -3.11
CA TYR A 51 -1.12 -17.43 -4.08
C TYR A 51 -1.78 -18.80 -3.91
N PRO A 52 -1.05 -19.89 -3.61
CA PRO A 52 -1.70 -21.18 -3.35
C PRO A 52 -2.69 -21.17 -2.18
N SER A 53 -2.52 -20.24 -1.23
CA SER A 53 -3.42 -20.10 -0.09
C SER A 53 -4.61 -19.16 -0.37
N PHE A 54 -4.60 -18.49 -1.52
CA PHE A 54 -5.72 -17.64 -1.92
C PHE A 54 -6.95 -18.50 -2.17
N ARG A 55 -7.93 -18.34 -1.29
CA ARG A 55 -9.24 -18.98 -1.44
C ARG A 55 -10.17 -17.96 -2.04
N LYS A 56 -10.94 -18.34 -3.06
CA LYS A 56 -11.86 -17.45 -3.77
C LYS A 56 -13.04 -16.95 -2.89
N GLU A 57 -12.93 -17.07 -1.57
CA GLU A 57 -13.91 -16.58 -0.59
C GLU A 57 -13.91 -15.06 -0.47
N ALA A 58 -12.78 -14.41 -0.76
CA ALA A 58 -12.64 -12.96 -0.80
C ALA A 58 -12.29 -12.50 -2.21
N LYS A 59 -12.56 -11.23 -2.51
CA LYS A 59 -12.11 -10.62 -3.76
C LYS A 59 -10.59 -10.67 -3.83
N PHE A 60 -10.03 -10.91 -5.01
CA PHE A 60 -8.60 -10.90 -5.23
C PHE A 60 -7.96 -9.59 -4.77
N SER A 61 -8.59 -8.46 -5.09
CA SER A 61 -8.10 -7.13 -4.68
C SER A 61 -7.98 -6.98 -3.16
N THR A 62 -8.93 -7.50 -2.39
CA THR A 62 -8.90 -7.47 -0.92
C THR A 62 -7.73 -8.31 -0.38
N TRP A 63 -7.57 -9.52 -0.89
CA TRP A 63 -6.46 -10.40 -0.53
C TRP A 63 -5.12 -9.75 -0.89
N MET A 64 -5.04 -9.16 -2.09
CA MET A 64 -3.83 -8.49 -2.56
C MET A 64 -3.45 -7.30 -1.65
N TYR A 65 -4.43 -6.47 -1.24
CA TYR A 65 -4.20 -5.39 -0.29
C TYR A 65 -3.63 -5.91 1.03
N ARG A 66 -4.19 -6.99 1.55
CA ARG A 66 -3.74 -7.59 2.81
C ARG A 66 -2.27 -8.00 2.73
N VAL A 67 -1.90 -8.76 1.71
CA VAL A 67 -0.52 -9.23 1.52
C VAL A 67 0.43 -8.05 1.26
N ALA A 68 0.04 -7.13 0.37
CA ALA A 68 0.86 -5.99 -0.01
C ALA A 68 1.10 -5.04 1.17
N LEU A 69 0.07 -4.69 1.92
CA LEU A 69 0.19 -3.81 3.09
C LEU A 69 1.01 -4.45 4.20
N ASN A 70 0.79 -5.74 4.49
CA ASN A 70 1.59 -6.45 5.48
C ASN A 70 3.07 -6.50 5.09
N THR A 71 3.37 -6.71 3.82
CA THR A 71 4.73 -6.70 3.29
C THR A 71 5.36 -5.31 3.45
N ALA A 72 4.66 -4.26 3.03
CA ALA A 72 5.14 -2.89 3.12
C ALA A 72 5.41 -2.47 4.57
N ILE A 73 4.51 -2.78 5.49
CA ILE A 73 4.66 -2.47 6.91
C ILE A 73 5.85 -3.21 7.51
N THR A 74 6.01 -4.48 7.18
CA THR A 74 7.09 -5.33 7.71
C THR A 74 8.46 -4.86 7.20
N LEU A 75 8.59 -4.59 5.91
CA LEU A 75 9.85 -4.10 5.32
C LEU A 75 10.24 -2.74 5.86
N ASN A 76 9.29 -1.82 6.05
CA ASN A 76 9.56 -0.53 6.64
C ASN A 76 10.08 -0.63 8.07
N LYS A 77 9.63 -1.61 8.85
CA LYS A 77 10.18 -1.86 10.19
C LYS A 77 11.64 -2.29 10.12
N LYS A 78 12.00 -3.17 9.17
CA LYS A 78 13.39 -3.62 8.98
C LYS A 78 14.29 -2.47 8.51
N ALA A 79 13.83 -1.68 7.54
CA ALA A 79 14.57 -0.53 7.03
C ALA A 79 14.82 0.51 8.12
N ALA A 80 13.86 0.79 8.98
CA ALA A 80 14.01 1.72 10.10
C ALA A 80 15.06 1.28 11.10
N LEU A 81 15.29 -0.03 11.27
CA LEU A 81 16.35 -0.56 12.14
C LEU A 81 17.74 -0.38 11.54
N PHE A 82 17.86 -0.33 10.21
CA PHE A 82 19.15 -0.19 9.52
C PHE A 82 19.47 1.25 9.10
N GLU A 83 18.46 2.11 8.95
CA GLU A 83 18.62 3.46 8.39
C GLU A 83 18.44 4.60 9.40
N ASN A 84 18.85 4.43 10.66
CA ASN A 84 18.82 5.53 11.64
C ASN A 84 19.67 6.75 11.22
N HIS A 85 20.25 6.78 10.02
CA HIS A 85 21.17 7.83 9.58
C HIS A 85 20.94 8.41 8.18
N LYS A 86 19.89 8.03 7.46
CA LYS A 86 19.59 8.60 6.15
C LYS A 86 18.20 9.17 6.08
N THR A 87 18.01 10.29 6.75
CA THR A 87 16.84 11.14 6.55
C THR A 87 17.17 12.19 5.49
N GLN A 88 17.01 11.84 4.24
CA GLN A 88 16.81 12.84 3.20
C GLN A 88 15.66 12.36 2.32
N LEU A 89 14.48 12.90 2.64
CA LEU A 89 13.37 12.93 1.73
C LEU A 89 13.81 13.75 0.52
N SER A 90 14.14 13.10 -0.59
CA SER A 90 14.23 13.82 -1.83
C SER A 90 12.82 14.27 -2.20
N ASP A 91 12.62 15.56 -2.30
CA ASP A 91 11.34 16.16 -2.71
C ASP A 91 10.95 15.81 -4.17
N GLU A 92 11.81 15.06 -4.87
CA GLU A 92 11.62 14.66 -6.25
C GLU A 92 11.05 13.24 -6.38
N TYR A 93 10.03 12.93 -5.60
CA TYR A 93 9.37 11.65 -5.74
C TYR A 93 8.33 11.71 -6.85
N ALA A 94 8.75 11.36 -8.06
CA ALA A 94 7.82 11.28 -9.19
C ALA A 94 6.91 10.06 -9.05
N ILE A 95 5.61 10.29 -9.02
CA ILE A 95 4.63 9.22 -9.22
C ILE A 95 4.93 8.60 -10.58
N SER A 96 5.04 7.28 -10.61
CA SER A 96 5.36 6.49 -11.81
C SER A 96 4.64 7.01 -13.07
N GLU A 97 5.38 7.12 -14.15
CA GLU A 97 4.89 7.56 -15.46
C GLU A 97 3.73 6.72 -16.02
N VAL A 98 3.41 5.60 -15.37
CA VAL A 98 2.41 4.64 -15.85
C VAL A 98 0.98 5.11 -15.61
N VAL A 99 0.77 6.05 -14.65
CA VAL A 99 -0.58 6.56 -14.35
C VAL A 99 -0.51 8.08 -14.22
N ASP A 100 -1.21 8.75 -15.11
CA ASP A 100 -1.32 10.22 -15.08
C ASP A 100 -2.36 10.63 -14.05
N TYR A 101 -1.92 10.94 -12.84
CA TYR A 101 -2.79 11.46 -11.79
C TYR A 101 -2.87 12.98 -11.84
N SER A 102 -4.06 13.52 -11.55
CA SER A 102 -4.23 14.95 -11.36
C SER A 102 -3.34 15.47 -10.20
N GLU A 103 -3.04 16.76 -10.20
CA GLU A 103 -2.23 17.37 -9.12
C GLU A 103 -2.86 17.17 -7.74
N ASP A 104 -4.19 17.22 -7.65
CA ASP A 104 -4.90 17.01 -6.39
C ASP A 104 -4.67 15.60 -5.83
N ILE A 105 -4.67 14.60 -6.69
CA ILE A 105 -4.40 13.21 -6.29
C ILE A 105 -2.95 13.03 -5.86
N LYS A 106 -2.01 13.67 -6.55
CA LYS A 106 -0.58 13.66 -6.18
C LYS A 106 -0.39 14.26 -4.78
N ILE A 107 -1.03 15.40 -4.52
CA ILE A 107 -1.00 16.06 -3.20
C ILE A 107 -1.57 15.13 -2.12
N LEU A 108 -2.69 14.49 -2.40
CA LEU A 108 -3.33 13.55 -1.48
C LEU A 108 -2.38 12.40 -1.10
N TYR A 109 -1.79 11.72 -2.08
CA TYR A 109 -0.88 10.60 -1.82
C TYR A 109 0.40 11.05 -1.13
N LYS A 110 0.92 12.23 -1.48
CA LYS A 110 2.07 12.80 -0.77
C LYS A 110 1.74 13.06 0.71
N ALA A 111 0.56 13.57 0.99
CA ALA A 111 0.10 13.78 2.36
C ALA A 111 -0.07 12.44 3.11
N ILE A 112 -0.64 11.43 2.46
CA ILE A 112 -0.80 10.09 3.04
C ILE A 112 0.58 9.50 3.38
N SER A 113 1.59 9.69 2.53
CA SER A 113 2.94 9.16 2.77
C SER A 113 3.59 9.70 4.05
N LYS A 114 3.10 10.79 4.59
CA LYS A 114 3.59 11.40 5.85
C LYS A 114 2.92 10.85 7.11
N LEU A 115 1.88 10.04 6.97
CA LEU A 115 1.21 9.39 8.10
C LEU A 115 2.05 8.22 8.63
N SER A 116 1.70 7.72 9.82
CA SER A 116 2.31 6.50 10.35
C SER A 116 1.93 5.28 9.50
N LYS A 117 2.67 4.18 9.63
CA LYS A 117 2.47 2.96 8.84
C LYS A 117 1.04 2.43 8.91
N ILE A 118 0.46 2.41 10.10
CA ILE A 118 -0.92 1.92 10.32
C ILE A 118 -1.94 2.92 9.81
N GLU A 119 -1.72 4.20 10.04
CA GLU A 119 -2.60 5.27 9.55
C GLU A 119 -2.67 5.29 8.02
N LYS A 120 -1.53 5.10 7.34
CA LYS A 120 -1.47 4.96 5.88
C LYS A 120 -2.39 3.84 5.39
N ALA A 121 -2.27 2.66 6.01
CA ALA A 121 -3.07 1.50 5.65
C ALA A 121 -4.56 1.75 5.83
N ILE A 122 -4.94 2.33 6.95
CA ILE A 122 -6.34 2.63 7.26
C ILE A 122 -6.93 3.61 6.25
N ILE A 123 -6.21 4.70 5.96
CA ILE A 123 -6.67 5.71 4.99
C ILE A 123 -6.78 5.11 3.58
N MET A 124 -5.80 4.34 3.15
CA MET A 124 -5.84 3.72 1.81
C MET A 124 -7.03 2.77 1.65
N LEU A 125 -7.29 1.95 2.66
CA LEU A 125 -8.42 1.02 2.65
C LEU A 125 -9.76 1.76 2.72
N TRP A 126 -9.83 2.85 3.49
CA TRP A 126 -11.02 3.68 3.56
C TRP A 126 -11.31 4.36 2.21
N LEU A 127 -10.29 4.84 1.51
CA LEU A 127 -10.45 5.43 0.17
C LEU A 127 -10.95 4.41 -0.85
N GLU A 128 -10.65 3.12 -0.65
CA GLU A 128 -11.16 2.02 -1.47
C GLU A 128 -12.55 1.54 -1.01
N GLU A 129 -13.20 2.32 -0.14
CA GLU A 129 -14.55 2.04 0.37
C GLU A 129 -14.68 0.69 1.10
N LYS A 130 -13.60 0.24 1.74
CA LYS A 130 -13.64 -0.97 2.56
C LYS A 130 -14.42 -0.71 3.86
N ALA A 131 -15.20 -1.70 4.28
CA ALA A 131 -15.91 -1.64 5.56
C ALA A 131 -14.92 -1.63 6.72
N TYR A 132 -15.29 -1.00 7.85
CA TYR A 132 -14.44 -0.95 9.05
C TYR A 132 -14.05 -2.33 9.55
N SER A 133 -14.97 -3.32 9.43
CA SER A 133 -14.67 -4.71 9.77
C SER A 133 -13.56 -5.32 8.91
N GLU A 134 -13.56 -5.04 7.61
CA GLU A 134 -12.50 -5.48 6.69
C GLU A 134 -11.17 -4.78 7.00
N ILE A 135 -11.21 -3.47 7.25
CA ILE A 135 -10.01 -2.71 7.61
C ILE A 135 -9.40 -3.27 8.90
N ALA A 136 -10.24 -3.52 9.91
CA ALA A 136 -9.83 -4.10 11.18
C ALA A 136 -9.15 -5.46 10.99
N GLU A 137 -9.72 -6.31 10.17
CA GLU A 137 -9.16 -7.63 9.85
C GLU A 137 -7.82 -7.52 9.13
N ILE A 138 -7.73 -6.66 8.11
CA ILE A 138 -6.51 -6.49 7.31
C ILE A 138 -5.38 -5.90 8.17
N VAL A 139 -5.68 -4.88 8.95
CA VAL A 139 -4.68 -4.15 9.75
C VAL A 139 -4.35 -4.84 11.07
N GLY A 140 -5.26 -5.68 11.57
CA GLY A 140 -5.06 -6.43 12.81
C GLY A 140 -5.37 -5.63 14.07
N ILE A 141 -6.36 -4.75 14.02
CA ILE A 141 -6.86 -3.98 15.17
C ILE A 141 -8.38 -4.11 15.28
N SER A 142 -8.97 -3.63 16.36
CA SER A 142 -10.42 -3.64 16.53
C SER A 142 -11.12 -2.62 15.63
N GLU A 143 -12.39 -2.84 15.31
CA GLU A 143 -13.20 -1.87 14.55
C GLU A 143 -13.28 -0.52 15.26
N LYS A 144 -13.38 -0.53 16.58
CA LYS A 144 -13.37 0.68 17.40
C LYS A 144 -12.08 1.47 17.20
N ASN A 145 -10.93 0.79 17.20
CA ASN A 145 -9.64 1.42 16.98
C ASN A 145 -9.51 1.93 15.54
N VAL A 146 -10.06 1.23 14.54
CA VAL A 146 -10.14 1.73 13.17
C VAL A 146 -10.87 3.06 13.13
N SER A 147 -12.05 3.14 13.75
CA SER A 147 -12.86 4.36 13.79
C SER A 147 -12.11 5.54 14.41
N VAL A 148 -11.49 5.33 15.57
CA VAL A 148 -10.71 6.37 16.26
C VAL A 148 -9.51 6.81 15.45
N LYS A 149 -8.73 5.86 14.92
CA LYS A 149 -7.53 6.16 14.12
C LYS A 149 -7.89 6.85 12.82
N LEU A 150 -8.99 6.48 12.20
CA LEU A 150 -9.47 7.09 10.96
C LEU A 150 -9.81 8.57 11.17
N VAL A 151 -10.54 8.91 12.22
CA VAL A 151 -10.87 10.31 12.55
C VAL A 151 -9.59 11.13 12.76
N ARG A 152 -8.65 10.61 13.53
CA ARG A 152 -7.36 11.28 13.79
C ARG A 152 -6.52 11.42 12.52
N SER A 153 -6.47 10.37 11.71
CA SER A 153 -5.71 10.36 10.45
C SER A 153 -6.27 11.37 9.46
N LYS A 154 -7.58 11.48 9.34
CA LYS A 154 -8.24 12.48 8.48
C LYS A 154 -7.88 13.91 8.91
N LYS A 155 -7.83 14.20 10.20
CA LYS A 155 -7.44 15.52 10.72
C LYS A 155 -5.98 15.83 10.38
N LYS A 156 -5.08 14.89 10.58
CA LYS A 156 -3.65 15.03 10.22
C LYS A 156 -3.51 15.25 8.73
N LEU A 157 -4.25 14.49 7.93
CA LEU A 157 -4.23 14.56 6.48
C LEU A 157 -4.65 15.95 6.00
N ALA A 158 -5.75 16.48 6.54
CA ALA A 158 -6.24 17.81 6.20
C ALA A 158 -5.21 18.90 6.50
N LYS A 159 -4.55 18.82 7.65
CA LYS A 159 -3.47 19.77 8.02
C LYS A 159 -2.28 19.68 7.06
N THR A 160 -1.88 18.47 6.71
CA THR A 160 -0.75 18.23 5.81
C THR A 160 -1.06 18.75 4.40
N ILE A 161 -2.27 18.51 3.90
CA ILE A 161 -2.71 19.00 2.59
C ILE A 161 -2.65 20.53 2.53
N LYS A 162 -3.10 21.21 3.57
CA LYS A 162 -3.03 22.67 3.63
C LYS A 162 -1.60 23.19 3.57
N LYS A 163 -0.63 22.49 4.16
CA LYS A 163 0.78 22.89 4.13
C LYS A 163 1.43 22.65 2.78
N ILE A 164 0.98 21.64 2.04
CA ILE A 164 1.54 21.26 0.73
C ILE A 164 0.94 22.15 -0.37
N SER A 165 -0.36 22.48 -0.28
CA SER A 165 -1.05 23.29 -1.32
C SER A 165 -0.80 24.82 -1.18
#